data_4c5dc7cbaf173ff6c228c171e1c72b72
#
_entry.id   4c5dc7cbaf173ff6c228c171e1c72b72
#
_cell.length_a   1.000
_cell.length_b   1.000
_cell.length_c   1.000
_cell.angle_alpha   90.00
_cell.angle_beta   90.00
_cell.angle_gamma   90.00
#
_symmetry.space_group_name_H-M   'P 1'
#
loop_
_entity.id
_entity.type
_entity.pdbx_description
1 polymer ?
#
loop_
_entity_poly.entity_id
_entity_poly.type
_entity_poly.pdbx_seq_one_letter_code
_entity_poly.pdbx_strand_id
1 'polypeptide(L)'
;LVNMLSTHRRDNYADWLQVGQSLAGLGNAGLAIWDAWSRGGKTYKAGVCDKKWHGFGENGRTFASLVHWAKEDSPTEFERVYGQRRHNAQGTGLLDPRPDGSEQEINDKLLCKGLDDEGNAQAVYLLHGKCFVFCDVYGWLHWCGTHWKRHGAEGRLERAVVNTLILRRKAAVSMGNEGIVKTARPKATNVRNAMFLFRSMVEVHVDDFDKDPDLLNCANGTIHLPTGE
;
A
#
# COMPACT_ATOMS: atom_id res chain seq x y z
N LEU A 1 1.73 -17.14 -2.72
CA LEU A 1 1.47 -17.25 -4.17
C LEU A 1 1.61 -18.68 -4.68
N VAL A 2 2.75 -19.36 -4.47
CA VAL A 2 2.97 -20.69 -5.05
C VAL A 2 1.93 -21.73 -4.62
N ASN A 3 1.36 -21.61 -3.44
CA ASN A 3 0.28 -22.50 -2.95
C ASN A 3 -1.07 -22.26 -3.65
N MET A 4 -1.19 -21.20 -4.43
CA MET A 4 -2.36 -20.89 -5.25
C MET A 4 -2.23 -21.46 -6.68
N LEU A 5 -1.05 -21.95 -7.04
CA LEU A 5 -0.82 -22.56 -8.35
C LEU A 5 -1.48 -23.94 -8.41
N SER A 6 -2.07 -24.25 -9.56
CA SER A 6 -2.75 -25.53 -9.79
C SER A 6 -1.77 -26.71 -9.69
N THR A 7 -2.31 -27.88 -9.32
CA THR A 7 -1.54 -29.12 -9.31
C THR A 7 -1.02 -29.49 -10.69
N HIS A 8 -1.72 -29.09 -11.76
CA HIS A 8 -1.28 -29.27 -13.13
C HIS A 8 0.09 -28.65 -13.39
N ARG A 9 0.31 -27.37 -12.93
CA ARG A 9 1.62 -26.69 -13.11
C ARG A 9 2.75 -27.39 -12.39
N ARG A 10 2.45 -28.05 -11.27
CA ARG A 10 3.42 -28.80 -10.49
C ARG A 10 3.79 -30.13 -11.14
N ASP A 11 2.81 -30.76 -11.80
CA ASP A 11 2.99 -32.07 -12.42
C ASP A 11 3.45 -31.98 -13.89
N ASN A 12 3.30 -30.82 -14.54
CA ASN A 12 3.85 -30.55 -15.87
C ASN A 12 5.28 -30.01 -15.74
N TYR A 13 6.24 -30.72 -16.37
CA TYR A 13 7.66 -30.38 -16.25
C TYR A 13 8.02 -28.97 -16.71
N ALA A 14 7.44 -28.51 -17.82
CA ALA A 14 7.73 -27.17 -18.37
C ALA A 14 7.22 -26.07 -17.43
N ASP A 15 6.00 -26.19 -16.93
CA ASP A 15 5.40 -25.25 -16.00
C ASP A 15 6.12 -25.27 -14.65
N TRP A 16 6.43 -26.44 -14.13
CA TRP A 16 7.21 -26.63 -12.91
C TRP A 16 8.56 -25.90 -12.98
N LEU A 17 9.28 -26.03 -14.10
CA LEU A 17 10.56 -25.35 -14.32
C LEU A 17 10.39 -23.82 -14.36
N GLN A 18 9.32 -23.34 -15.01
CA GLN A 18 9.01 -21.92 -15.11
C GLN A 18 8.69 -21.30 -13.74
N VAL A 19 8.04 -22.04 -12.84
CA VAL A 19 7.81 -21.61 -11.47
C VAL A 19 9.14 -21.44 -10.73
N GLY A 20 10.05 -22.39 -10.86
CA GLY A 20 11.41 -22.28 -10.30
C GLY A 20 12.17 -21.07 -10.81
N GLN A 21 12.17 -20.85 -12.14
CA GLN A 21 12.80 -19.68 -12.76
C GLN A 21 12.21 -18.36 -12.25
N SER A 22 10.89 -18.30 -12.03
CA SER A 22 10.23 -17.11 -11.51
C SER A 22 10.58 -16.79 -10.04
N LEU A 23 11.07 -17.78 -9.30
CA LEU A 23 11.54 -17.65 -7.92
C LEU A 23 13.07 -17.42 -7.84
N ALA A 24 13.81 -17.57 -8.94
CA ALA A 24 15.26 -17.49 -8.94
C ALA A 24 15.81 -16.16 -8.40
N GLY A 25 15.11 -15.05 -8.67
CA GLY A 25 15.45 -13.73 -8.13
C GLY A 25 15.40 -13.59 -6.60
N LEU A 26 14.83 -14.59 -5.88
CA LEU A 26 14.80 -14.63 -4.41
C LEU A 26 15.99 -15.43 -3.82
N GLY A 27 16.94 -15.89 -4.63
CA GLY A 27 18.10 -16.64 -4.19
C GLY A 27 17.71 -17.91 -3.42
N ASN A 28 18.45 -18.27 -2.37
CA ASN A 28 18.22 -19.48 -1.59
C ASN A 28 16.82 -19.61 -1.00
N ALA A 29 16.16 -18.49 -0.67
CA ALA A 29 14.76 -18.49 -0.21
C ALA A 29 13.82 -18.96 -1.33
N GLY A 30 14.07 -18.56 -2.57
CA GLY A 30 13.32 -19.01 -3.74
C GLY A 30 13.44 -20.52 -3.98
N LEU A 31 14.65 -21.08 -3.84
CA LEU A 31 14.88 -22.52 -3.93
C LEU A 31 14.11 -23.29 -2.85
N ALA A 32 14.16 -22.82 -1.60
CA ALA A 32 13.44 -23.46 -0.50
C ALA A 32 11.93 -23.48 -0.72
N ILE A 33 11.36 -22.37 -1.22
CA ILE A 33 9.93 -22.25 -1.56
C ILE A 33 9.58 -23.21 -2.70
N TRP A 34 10.40 -23.26 -3.75
CA TRP A 34 10.17 -24.12 -4.91
C TRP A 34 10.23 -25.60 -4.56
N ASP A 35 11.23 -26.00 -3.78
CA ASP A 35 11.38 -27.40 -3.33
C ASP A 35 10.20 -27.83 -2.45
N ALA A 36 9.83 -26.98 -1.46
CA ALA A 36 8.69 -27.26 -0.59
C ALA A 36 7.38 -27.44 -1.39
N TRP A 37 7.13 -26.56 -2.35
CA TRP A 37 5.94 -26.65 -3.24
C TRP A 37 6.01 -27.90 -4.13
N SER A 38 7.17 -28.23 -4.66
CA SER A 38 7.39 -29.37 -5.54
C SER A 38 7.12 -30.73 -4.89
N ARG A 39 7.31 -30.83 -3.56
CA ARG A 39 7.09 -32.08 -2.78
C ARG A 39 5.71 -32.68 -2.94
N GLY A 40 4.70 -31.87 -3.21
CA GLY A 40 3.35 -32.34 -3.48
C GLY A 40 3.12 -32.86 -4.91
N GLY A 41 4.12 -32.83 -5.80
CA GLY A 41 4.03 -33.30 -7.18
C GLY A 41 4.20 -34.79 -7.32
N LYS A 42 3.54 -35.40 -8.32
CA LYS A 42 3.57 -36.85 -8.58
C LYS A 42 4.95 -37.36 -8.94
N THR A 43 5.79 -36.53 -9.55
CA THR A 43 7.12 -36.89 -10.07
C THR A 43 8.26 -36.34 -9.23
N TYR A 44 7.97 -35.77 -8.06
CA TYR A 44 8.99 -35.19 -7.20
C TYR A 44 10.03 -36.21 -6.75
N LYS A 45 11.28 -35.80 -6.81
CA LYS A 45 12.44 -36.54 -6.24
C LYS A 45 13.28 -35.56 -5.43
N ALA A 46 13.68 -35.97 -4.22
CA ALA A 46 14.54 -35.14 -3.36
C ALA A 46 15.80 -34.70 -4.10
N GLY A 47 16.17 -33.44 -3.97
CA GLY A 47 17.35 -32.83 -4.59
C GLY A 47 17.21 -32.49 -6.09
N VAL A 48 16.04 -32.75 -6.72
CA VAL A 48 15.85 -32.39 -8.13
C VAL A 48 15.78 -30.87 -8.32
N CYS A 49 15.16 -30.15 -7.39
CA CYS A 49 15.10 -28.69 -7.43
C CYS A 49 16.50 -28.09 -7.32
N ASP A 50 17.31 -28.55 -6.39
CA ASP A 50 18.66 -28.07 -6.18
C ASP A 50 19.55 -28.27 -7.44
N LYS A 51 19.51 -29.45 -8.06
CA LYS A 51 20.23 -29.72 -9.31
C LYS A 51 19.82 -28.78 -10.46
N LYS A 52 18.55 -28.44 -10.56
CA LYS A 52 18.03 -27.55 -11.62
C LYS A 52 18.29 -26.09 -11.33
N TRP A 53 18.31 -25.72 -10.05
CA TRP A 53 18.47 -24.33 -9.61
C TRP A 53 19.74 -23.67 -10.11
N HIS A 54 20.85 -24.38 -10.07
CA HIS A 54 22.15 -23.90 -10.55
C HIS A 54 22.20 -23.62 -12.05
N GLY A 55 21.24 -24.13 -12.82
CA GLY A 55 21.13 -23.88 -14.26
C GLY A 55 20.20 -22.70 -14.61
N PHE A 56 19.58 -22.04 -13.63
CA PHE A 56 18.75 -20.87 -13.90
C PHE A 56 19.63 -19.63 -14.06
N GLY A 57 19.65 -19.05 -15.27
CA GLY A 57 20.29 -17.78 -15.56
C GLY A 57 19.39 -16.58 -15.15
N GLU A 58 19.98 -15.38 -15.17
CA GLU A 58 19.27 -14.14 -14.88
C GLU A 58 18.21 -13.76 -15.93
N ASN A 59 18.17 -14.45 -17.05
CA ASN A 59 17.29 -14.16 -18.18
C ASN A 59 16.01 -14.96 -18.07
N GLY A 60 14.96 -14.35 -17.59
CA GLY A 60 13.76 -15.09 -17.70
C GLY A 60 12.53 -14.50 -17.05
N ARG A 61 11.82 -15.34 -16.38
CA ARG A 61 10.54 -15.06 -15.80
C ARG A 61 10.72 -14.34 -14.47
N THR A 62 9.83 -13.43 -14.20
CA THR A 62 9.86 -12.63 -12.99
C THR A 62 8.77 -13.08 -12.04
N PHE A 63 8.83 -12.60 -10.82
CA PHE A 63 7.78 -12.77 -9.81
C PHE A 63 6.38 -12.36 -10.33
N ALA A 64 6.31 -11.45 -11.30
CA ALA A 64 5.06 -11.07 -11.97
C ALA A 64 4.36 -12.26 -12.67
N SER A 65 5.13 -13.23 -13.18
CA SER A 65 4.56 -14.46 -13.77
C SER A 65 3.84 -15.31 -12.72
N LEU A 66 4.40 -15.42 -11.51
CA LEU A 66 3.74 -16.13 -10.39
C LEU A 66 2.43 -15.46 -9.98
N VAL A 67 2.40 -14.12 -9.95
CA VAL A 67 1.18 -13.35 -9.67
C VAL A 67 0.12 -13.61 -10.72
N HIS A 68 0.51 -13.62 -12.01
CA HIS A 68 -0.41 -13.89 -13.11
C HIS A 68 -1.02 -15.29 -12.99
N TRP A 69 -0.20 -16.31 -12.81
CA TRP A 69 -0.65 -17.70 -12.71
C TRP A 69 -1.46 -17.96 -11.44
N ALA A 70 -1.11 -17.39 -10.30
CA ALA A 70 -1.90 -17.52 -9.08
C ALA A 70 -3.31 -16.94 -9.24
N LYS A 71 -3.43 -15.82 -9.99
CA LYS A 71 -4.72 -15.23 -10.33
C LYS A 71 -5.53 -16.09 -11.30
N GLU A 72 -4.87 -16.73 -12.25
CA GLU A 72 -5.50 -17.62 -13.24
C GLU A 72 -5.97 -18.93 -12.59
N ASP A 73 -5.09 -19.56 -11.81
CA ASP A 73 -5.32 -20.88 -11.24
C ASP A 73 -6.27 -20.87 -10.02
N SER A 74 -6.25 -19.78 -9.23
CA SER A 74 -7.04 -19.65 -8.00
C SER A 74 -7.62 -18.24 -7.84
N PRO A 75 -8.51 -17.79 -8.74
CA PRO A 75 -8.98 -16.40 -8.75
C PRO A 75 -9.68 -15.99 -7.44
N THR A 76 -10.51 -16.85 -6.88
CA THR A 76 -11.24 -16.57 -5.62
C THR A 76 -10.28 -16.43 -4.42
N GLU A 77 -9.33 -17.36 -4.30
CA GLU A 77 -8.34 -17.31 -3.21
C GLU A 77 -7.35 -16.17 -3.41
N PHE A 78 -6.97 -15.91 -4.66
CA PHE A 78 -6.14 -14.75 -5.00
C PHE A 78 -6.84 -13.44 -4.62
N GLU A 79 -8.13 -13.30 -4.96
CA GLU A 79 -8.92 -12.13 -4.60
C GLU A 79 -9.10 -12.02 -3.08
N ARG A 80 -9.32 -13.13 -2.37
CA ARG A 80 -9.42 -13.17 -0.90
C ARG A 80 -8.14 -12.68 -0.22
N VAL A 81 -6.97 -13.09 -0.71
CA VAL A 81 -5.67 -12.78 -0.08
C VAL A 81 -5.09 -11.45 -0.58
N TYR A 82 -5.26 -11.15 -1.87
CA TYR A 82 -4.62 -10.01 -2.52
C TYR A 82 -5.61 -8.97 -3.06
N GLY A 83 -6.90 -9.30 -3.16
CA GLY A 83 -7.94 -8.41 -3.68
C GLY A 83 -8.16 -7.22 -2.78
N GLN A 84 -8.14 -7.41 -1.46
CA GLN A 84 -8.21 -6.30 -0.51
C GLN A 84 -7.01 -5.35 -0.67
N ARG A 85 -5.84 -5.85 -1.07
CA ARG A 85 -4.70 -5.01 -1.44
C ARG A 85 -4.92 -4.27 -2.76
N ARG A 86 -5.72 -4.80 -3.69
CA ARG A 86 -6.09 -4.15 -4.96
C ARG A 86 -7.22 -3.14 -4.80
N HIS A 87 -8.22 -3.38 -3.99
CA HIS A 87 -9.20 -2.36 -3.62
C HIS A 87 -8.53 -1.15 -2.98
N ASN A 88 -7.49 -1.38 -2.17
CA ASN A 88 -6.64 -0.30 -1.65
C ASN A 88 -5.67 0.28 -2.71
N ALA A 89 -5.40 -0.39 -3.83
CA ALA A 89 -4.49 0.06 -4.88
C ALA A 89 -5.19 0.59 -6.15
N GLN A 90 -6.42 0.21 -6.43
CA GLN A 90 -7.23 0.71 -7.57
C GLN A 90 -8.30 1.73 -7.15
N GLY A 91 -8.72 1.72 -5.90
CA GLY A 91 -9.42 2.84 -5.29
C GLY A 91 -8.40 3.82 -4.76
N THR A 92 -7.90 4.71 -5.59
CA THR A 92 -7.05 5.87 -5.25
C THR A 92 -5.75 5.61 -4.52
N GLY A 93 -5.27 4.38 -4.29
CA GLY A 93 -3.93 4.09 -3.73
C GLY A 93 -3.52 4.85 -2.45
N LEU A 94 -4.43 5.60 -1.89
CA LEU A 94 -4.39 6.18 -0.58
C LEU A 94 -4.90 5.10 0.35
N LEU A 95 -4.12 4.75 1.32
CA LEU A 95 -4.66 4.25 2.57
C LEU A 95 -5.74 5.28 2.93
N ASP A 96 -6.99 4.88 2.76
CA ASP A 96 -8.10 5.63 3.30
C ASP A 96 -8.28 5.09 4.74
N PRO A 97 -7.59 5.62 5.73
CA PRO A 97 -7.99 5.44 7.09
C PRO A 97 -9.21 6.34 7.22
N ARG A 98 -10.36 5.87 6.74
CA ARG A 98 -11.60 6.53 7.12
C ARG A 98 -11.54 6.64 8.64
N PRO A 99 -11.73 7.85 9.19
CA PRO A 99 -11.83 7.97 10.62
C PRO A 99 -12.90 6.99 11.07
N ASP A 100 -12.64 6.28 12.16
CA ASP A 100 -13.62 5.37 12.75
C ASP A 100 -14.93 6.14 12.94
N GLY A 101 -16.01 5.61 12.38
CA GLY A 101 -17.32 6.23 12.46
C GLY A 101 -18.19 5.93 11.25
N SER A 102 -19.50 6.14 11.42
CA SER A 102 -20.46 6.08 10.32
C SER A 102 -20.22 7.21 9.31
N GLU A 103 -20.72 7.06 8.07
CA GLU A 103 -20.65 8.11 7.04
C GLU A 103 -21.23 9.44 7.55
N GLN A 104 -22.31 9.38 8.35
CA GLN A 104 -22.94 10.54 8.93
C GLN A 104 -22.03 11.25 9.94
N GLU A 105 -21.39 10.51 10.84
CA GLU A 105 -20.44 11.07 11.81
C GLU A 105 -19.22 11.72 11.15
N ILE A 106 -18.73 11.12 10.06
CA ILE A 106 -17.64 11.70 9.27
C ILE A 106 -18.09 13.00 8.62
N ASN A 107 -19.28 13.02 8.00
CA ASN A 107 -19.85 14.22 7.39
C ASN A 107 -20.04 15.34 8.41
N ASP A 108 -20.58 15.03 9.60
CA ASP A 108 -20.75 16.00 10.68
C ASP A 108 -19.42 16.60 11.13
N LYS A 109 -18.38 15.76 11.31
CA LYS A 109 -17.02 16.21 11.63
C LYS A 109 -16.41 17.09 10.54
N LEU A 110 -16.66 16.79 9.26
CA LEU A 110 -16.21 17.62 8.13
C LEU A 110 -16.90 18.98 8.10
N LEU A 111 -18.20 19.01 8.44
CA LEU A 111 -19.01 20.23 8.43
C LEU A 111 -18.75 21.14 9.63
N CYS A 112 -18.28 20.61 10.76
CA CYS A 112 -17.88 21.39 11.93
C CYS A 112 -16.58 22.18 11.75
N LYS A 113 -15.84 22.00 10.63
CA LYS A 113 -14.61 22.75 10.35
C LYS A 113 -14.90 24.12 9.78
N GLY A 114 -13.96 25.06 9.95
CA GLY A 114 -14.09 26.45 9.52
C GLY A 114 -14.52 26.64 8.06
N LEU A 115 -15.04 27.83 7.73
CA LEU A 115 -15.54 28.17 6.38
C LEU A 115 -14.45 28.71 5.45
N ASP A 116 -13.20 28.46 5.74
CA ASP A 116 -12.01 29.01 5.10
C ASP A 116 -11.02 27.91 4.67
N ASP A 117 -9.84 28.31 4.24
CA ASP A 117 -8.77 27.40 3.83
C ASP A 117 -8.23 26.58 5.02
N GLU A 118 -8.25 27.16 6.24
CA GLU A 118 -7.89 26.44 7.46
C GLU A 118 -8.88 25.31 7.74
N GLY A 119 -10.19 25.56 7.60
CA GLY A 119 -11.21 24.52 7.72
C GLY A 119 -11.07 23.43 6.65
N ASN A 120 -10.59 23.77 5.46
CA ASN A 120 -10.25 22.76 4.42
C ASN A 120 -9.05 21.93 4.84
N ALA A 121 -7.98 22.54 5.38
CA ALA A 121 -6.80 21.82 5.87
C ALA A 121 -7.13 20.92 7.07
N GLN A 122 -7.95 21.38 8.00
CA GLN A 122 -8.44 20.57 9.12
C GLN A 122 -9.28 19.38 8.67
N ALA A 123 -10.06 19.53 7.60
CA ALA A 123 -10.80 18.42 6.99
C ALA A 123 -9.85 17.38 6.37
N VAL A 124 -8.77 17.83 5.72
CA VAL A 124 -7.70 16.96 5.21
C VAL A 124 -7.00 16.24 6.36
N TYR A 125 -6.68 16.94 7.44
CA TYR A 125 -6.05 16.34 8.62
C TYR A 125 -6.94 15.28 9.28
N LEU A 126 -8.25 15.55 9.37
CA LEU A 126 -9.21 14.58 9.91
C LEU A 126 -9.18 13.26 9.15
N LEU A 127 -9.12 13.31 7.81
CA LEU A 127 -9.15 12.11 6.97
C LEU A 127 -7.78 11.48 6.75
N HIS A 128 -6.72 12.28 6.68
CA HIS A 128 -5.42 11.84 6.17
C HIS A 128 -4.21 12.19 7.06
N GLY A 129 -4.42 12.79 8.23
CA GLY A 129 -3.33 13.23 9.11
C GLY A 129 -2.38 12.12 9.56
N LYS A 130 -2.85 10.87 9.58
CA LYS A 130 -2.02 9.69 9.90
C LYS A 130 -1.28 9.11 8.69
N CYS A 131 -1.60 9.58 7.48
CA CYS A 131 -1.08 9.00 6.23
C CYS A 131 0.04 9.81 5.61
N PHE A 132 0.18 11.06 6.02
CA PHE A 132 1.19 11.98 5.48
C PHE A 132 1.93 12.68 6.61
N VAL A 133 3.21 12.88 6.40
CA VAL A 133 4.05 13.76 7.21
C VAL A 133 4.88 14.63 6.27
N PHE A 134 5.26 15.81 6.75
CA PHE A 134 6.20 16.67 6.08
C PHE A 134 7.46 16.79 6.92
N CYS A 135 8.61 16.56 6.30
CA CYS A 135 9.92 16.78 6.89
C CYS A 135 10.68 17.77 6.01
N ASP A 136 11.31 18.77 6.60
CA ASP A 136 12.08 19.79 5.90
C ASP A 136 13.20 19.22 5.02
N VAL A 137 13.84 18.13 5.48
CA VAL A 137 14.93 17.44 4.76
C VAL A 137 14.40 16.55 3.63
N TYR A 138 13.30 15.83 3.87
CA TYR A 138 12.79 14.82 2.94
C TYR A 138 11.61 15.31 2.10
N GLY A 139 10.97 16.43 2.46
CA GLY A 139 9.72 16.88 1.87
C GLY A 139 8.53 16.03 2.32
N TRP A 140 7.53 15.89 1.46
CA TRP A 140 6.37 15.06 1.73
C TRP A 140 6.70 13.57 1.76
N LEU A 141 6.22 12.90 2.77
CA LEU A 141 6.26 11.45 2.91
C LEU A 141 4.82 10.93 3.09
N HIS A 142 4.54 9.75 2.54
CA HIS A 142 3.27 9.07 2.78
C HIS A 142 3.52 7.69 3.39
N TRP A 143 2.64 7.29 4.31
CA TRP A 143 2.66 5.96 4.89
C TRP A 143 2.17 4.92 3.89
N CYS A 144 2.97 3.89 3.61
CA CYS A 144 2.63 2.83 2.66
C CYS A 144 2.14 1.53 3.33
N GLY A 145 1.84 1.59 4.64
CA GLY A 145 1.43 0.44 5.44
C GLY A 145 2.56 -0.17 6.27
N THR A 146 3.81 0.03 5.86
CA THR A 146 4.98 -0.53 6.54
C THR A 146 6.08 0.50 6.80
N HIS A 147 6.20 1.52 5.97
CA HIS A 147 7.20 2.56 6.10
C HIS A 147 6.75 3.87 5.44
N TRP A 148 7.45 4.95 5.75
CA TRP A 148 7.28 6.24 5.10
C TRP A 148 7.97 6.25 3.74
N LYS A 149 7.25 6.66 2.71
CA LYS A 149 7.74 6.68 1.32
C LYS A 149 7.68 8.08 0.75
N ARG A 150 8.82 8.57 0.22
CA ARG A 150 8.94 9.89 -0.40
C ARG A 150 8.37 9.92 -1.83
N HIS A 151 8.69 8.90 -2.63
CA HIS A 151 8.35 8.90 -4.05
C HIS A 151 6.84 8.96 -4.29
N GLY A 152 6.40 9.99 -4.99
CA GLY A 152 4.99 10.22 -5.33
C GLY A 152 4.11 10.70 -4.16
N ALA A 153 4.68 11.06 -2.99
CA ALA A 153 3.92 11.47 -1.81
C ALA A 153 3.12 12.75 -2.06
N GLU A 154 3.72 13.77 -2.69
CA GLU A 154 3.06 15.04 -2.95
C GLU A 154 1.86 14.89 -3.91
N GLY A 155 1.99 14.16 -5.00
CA GLY A 155 0.88 13.90 -5.92
C GLY A 155 -0.25 13.07 -5.28
N ARG A 156 0.09 12.18 -4.34
CA ARG A 156 -0.92 11.45 -3.54
C ARG A 156 -1.64 12.38 -2.59
N LEU A 157 -0.91 13.28 -1.93
CA LEU A 157 -1.49 14.28 -1.05
C LEU A 157 -2.43 15.21 -1.83
N GLU A 158 -1.99 15.73 -2.99
CA GLU A 158 -2.83 16.57 -3.84
C GLU A 158 -4.16 15.88 -4.17
N ARG A 159 -4.11 14.59 -4.55
CA ARG A 159 -5.32 13.81 -4.82
C ARG A 159 -6.17 13.62 -3.57
N ALA A 160 -5.58 13.39 -2.41
CA ALA A 160 -6.29 13.28 -1.13
C ALA A 160 -7.02 14.57 -0.78
N VAL A 161 -6.36 15.71 -0.96
CA VAL A 161 -6.96 17.04 -0.73
C VAL A 161 -8.15 17.25 -1.68
N VAL A 162 -7.99 17.00 -2.97
CA VAL A 162 -9.09 17.11 -3.95
C VAL A 162 -10.29 16.26 -3.53
N ASN A 163 -10.07 15.01 -3.15
CA ASN A 163 -11.14 14.10 -2.73
C ASN A 163 -11.81 14.59 -1.44
N THR A 164 -11.02 15.07 -0.47
CA THR A 164 -11.57 15.65 0.77
C THR A 164 -12.46 16.85 0.51
N LEU A 165 -12.04 17.76 -0.36
CA LEU A 165 -12.84 18.93 -0.73
C LEU A 165 -14.15 18.53 -1.42
N ILE A 166 -14.12 17.51 -2.29
CA ILE A 166 -15.32 16.97 -2.94
C ILE A 166 -16.27 16.38 -1.89
N LEU A 167 -15.78 15.56 -0.96
CA LEU A 167 -16.58 14.94 0.11
C LEU A 167 -17.20 16.02 1.00
N ARG A 168 -16.39 16.96 1.48
CA ARG A 168 -16.84 18.06 2.32
C ARG A 168 -17.92 18.90 1.63
N ARG A 169 -17.72 19.21 0.35
CA ARG A 169 -18.70 19.95 -0.46
C ARG A 169 -20.00 19.17 -0.64
N LYS A 170 -19.91 17.84 -0.90
CA LYS A 170 -21.10 16.99 -1.04
C LYS A 170 -21.91 16.97 0.26
N ALA A 171 -21.27 16.79 1.40
CA ALA A 171 -21.90 16.85 2.71
C ALA A 171 -22.55 18.23 2.96
N ALA A 172 -21.88 19.33 2.59
CA ALA A 172 -22.40 20.67 2.74
C ALA A 172 -23.65 20.95 1.87
N VAL A 173 -23.67 20.42 0.65
CA VAL A 173 -24.85 20.52 -0.23
C VAL A 173 -26.06 19.82 0.39
N SER A 174 -25.89 18.62 0.93
CA SER A 174 -26.98 17.86 1.56
C SER A 174 -27.54 18.54 2.80
N MET A 175 -26.75 19.38 3.50
CA MET A 175 -27.12 20.12 4.70
C MET A 175 -27.46 21.59 4.44
N GLY A 176 -27.45 22.06 3.17
CA GLY A 176 -27.75 23.44 2.82
C GLY A 176 -26.70 24.47 3.28
N ASN A 177 -25.47 24.04 3.58
CA ASN A 177 -24.37 24.93 4.04
C ASN A 177 -23.67 25.59 2.86
N GLU A 178 -24.22 26.71 2.37
CA GLU A 178 -23.64 27.42 1.21
C GLU A 178 -22.23 27.97 1.45
N GLY A 179 -21.84 28.28 2.70
CA GLY A 179 -20.50 28.75 3.04
C GLY A 179 -19.46 27.73 2.68
N ILE A 180 -19.62 26.49 3.17
CA ILE A 180 -18.71 25.37 2.85
C ILE A 180 -18.80 25.03 1.35
N VAL A 181 -19.98 25.05 0.74
CA VAL A 181 -20.11 24.78 -0.71
C VAL A 181 -19.25 25.72 -1.55
N LYS A 182 -19.09 26.98 -1.13
CA LYS A 182 -18.23 27.95 -1.82
C LYS A 182 -16.75 27.71 -1.57
N THR A 183 -16.34 27.43 -0.33
CA THR A 183 -14.93 27.31 0.08
C THR A 183 -14.35 25.93 -0.23
N ALA A 184 -15.12 24.84 -0.12
CA ALA A 184 -14.68 23.48 -0.42
C ALA A 184 -14.73 23.13 -1.92
N ARG A 185 -14.55 24.10 -2.81
CA ARG A 185 -14.42 23.82 -4.25
C ARG A 185 -13.01 23.29 -4.54
N PRO A 186 -12.84 22.19 -5.31
CA PRO A 186 -11.54 21.65 -5.65
C PRO A 186 -10.85 22.45 -6.76
N LYS A 187 -10.69 23.75 -6.56
CA LYS A 187 -9.92 24.64 -7.43
C LYS A 187 -8.42 24.51 -7.05
N ALA A 188 -7.54 24.68 -8.02
CA ALA A 188 -6.09 24.63 -7.80
C ALA A 188 -5.61 25.53 -6.65
N THR A 189 -6.22 26.70 -6.48
CA THR A 189 -5.92 27.64 -5.38
C THR A 189 -6.29 27.03 -4.02
N ASN A 190 -7.52 26.54 -3.87
CA ASN A 190 -7.99 25.95 -2.62
C ASN A 190 -7.21 24.68 -2.26
N VAL A 191 -6.85 23.89 -3.27
CA VAL A 191 -6.03 22.68 -3.07
C VAL A 191 -4.64 23.07 -2.54
N ARG A 192 -3.97 24.03 -3.17
CA ARG A 192 -2.64 24.51 -2.73
C ARG A 192 -2.69 25.13 -1.34
N ASN A 193 -3.69 25.96 -1.05
CA ASN A 193 -3.86 26.60 0.25
C ASN A 193 -4.10 25.56 1.34
N ALA A 194 -4.97 24.56 1.09
CA ALA A 194 -5.21 23.48 2.04
C ALA A 194 -3.94 22.64 2.26
N MET A 195 -3.17 22.33 1.21
CA MET A 195 -1.89 21.62 1.35
C MET A 195 -0.87 22.42 2.15
N PHE A 196 -0.79 23.72 1.90
CA PHE A 196 0.14 24.61 2.61
C PHE A 196 -0.16 24.65 4.11
N LEU A 197 -1.42 24.83 4.48
CA LEU A 197 -1.84 24.86 5.90
C LEU A 197 -1.75 23.46 6.54
N PHE A 198 -2.09 22.40 5.80
CA PHE A 198 -1.97 21.03 6.27
C PHE A 198 -0.52 20.64 6.61
N ARG A 199 0.46 21.22 5.90
CA ARG A 199 1.87 20.98 6.17
C ARG A 199 2.22 21.22 7.65
N SER A 200 1.84 22.38 8.20
CA SER A 200 2.13 22.74 9.59
C SER A 200 1.47 21.80 10.62
N MET A 201 0.40 21.08 10.22
CA MET A 201 -0.29 20.16 11.11
C MET A 201 0.37 18.76 11.17
N VAL A 202 1.23 18.45 10.19
CA VAL A 202 1.88 17.13 10.05
C VAL A 202 3.40 17.23 9.91
N GLU A 203 3.95 18.38 10.28
CA GLU A 203 5.40 18.62 10.23
C GLU A 203 6.10 17.80 11.32
N VAL A 204 7.17 17.12 10.93
CA VAL A 204 8.03 16.29 11.80
C VAL A 204 9.49 16.65 11.54
N HIS A 205 10.31 16.53 12.56
CA HIS A 205 11.76 16.73 12.42
C HIS A 205 12.42 15.45 11.87
N VAL A 206 13.57 15.61 11.21
CA VAL A 206 14.34 14.47 10.69
C VAL A 206 14.72 13.48 11.80
N ASP A 207 15.04 13.98 13.00
CA ASP A 207 15.38 13.17 14.17
C ASP A 207 14.18 12.45 14.79
N ASP A 208 12.98 12.67 14.27
CA ASP A 208 11.78 11.90 14.67
C ASP A 208 11.72 10.52 14.01
N PHE A 209 12.52 10.30 12.97
CA PHE A 209 12.66 9.01 12.33
C PHE A 209 13.78 8.20 12.98
N ASP A 210 13.60 6.87 12.97
CA ASP A 210 14.62 5.89 13.43
C ASP A 210 15.24 6.21 14.80
N LYS A 211 14.42 6.70 15.75
CA LYS A 211 14.85 7.08 17.11
C LYS A 211 15.41 5.91 17.92
N ASP A 212 14.96 4.72 17.61
CA ASP A 212 15.37 3.50 18.31
C ASP A 212 16.27 2.67 17.38
N PRO A 213 17.60 2.66 17.60
CA PRO A 213 18.55 1.93 16.77
C PRO A 213 18.40 0.40 16.91
N ASP A 214 17.70 -0.05 17.94
CA ASP A 214 17.47 -1.48 18.18
C ASP A 214 16.25 -2.02 17.43
N LEU A 215 15.48 -1.17 16.76
CA LEU A 215 14.32 -1.56 15.98
C LEU A 215 14.60 -1.57 14.48
N LEU A 216 14.39 -2.72 13.85
CA LEU A 216 14.45 -2.86 12.40
C LEU A 216 13.05 -3.07 11.83
N ASN A 217 12.60 -2.13 10.99
CA ASN A 217 11.30 -2.24 10.33
C ASN A 217 11.38 -3.14 9.09
N CYS A 218 10.60 -4.21 9.09
CA CYS A 218 10.50 -5.19 8.01
C CYS A 218 9.10 -5.15 7.36
N ALA A 219 8.96 -5.76 6.18
CA ALA A 219 7.70 -5.79 5.45
C ALA A 219 6.54 -6.50 6.20
N ASN A 220 6.86 -7.37 7.15
CA ASN A 220 5.91 -8.18 7.92
C ASN A 220 5.86 -7.80 9.42
N GLY A 221 6.62 -6.80 9.86
CA GLY A 221 6.63 -6.35 11.25
C GLY A 221 7.91 -5.60 11.60
N THR A 222 8.07 -5.26 12.86
CA THR A 222 9.28 -4.64 13.40
C THR A 222 10.02 -5.68 14.24
N ILE A 223 11.31 -5.83 14.02
CA ILE A 223 12.18 -6.74 14.77
C ILE A 223 12.96 -5.93 15.79
N HIS A 224 12.98 -6.37 17.02
CA HIS A 224 13.85 -5.85 18.06
C HIS A 224 15.20 -6.58 17.96
N LEU A 225 16.23 -5.90 17.48
CA LEU A 225 17.54 -6.49 17.15
C LEU A 225 18.21 -7.25 18.30
N PRO A 226 18.18 -6.75 19.57
CA PRO A 226 18.75 -7.45 20.71
C PRO A 226 18.08 -8.78 21.06
N THR A 227 16.77 -8.92 20.83
CA THR A 227 16.01 -10.12 21.19
C THR A 227 15.67 -11.01 20.00
N GLY A 228 15.68 -10.46 18.80
CA GLY A 228 15.25 -11.15 17.57
C GLY A 228 13.73 -11.36 17.45
N GLU A 229 12.93 -10.68 18.29
CA GLU A 229 11.46 -10.74 18.30
C GLU A 229 10.84 -9.60 17.48
#